data_c5d3bb78bfe5119e579f074404c4a95c
#
_entry.id   c5d3bb78bfe5119e579f074404c4a95c
#
_cell.length_a   1.000
_cell.length_b   1.000
_cell.length_c   1.000
_cell.angle_alpha   90.00
_cell.angle_beta   90.00
_cell.angle_gamma   90.00
#
_symmetry.space_group_name_H-M   'P 1'
#
loop_
_entity.id
_entity.type
_entity.pdbx_description
1 polymer ?
#
loop_
_entity_poly.entity_id
_entity_poly.type
_entity_poly.pdbx_seq_one_letter_code
_entity_poly.pdbx_strand_id
1 'polypeptide(L)'
;MPRAYRSHHPGENGQLSMLAGADKPMAHRLHLLEAVLLAVVSAHLMFLPWALGTMHVWSQCISVGLSAVSLGLALWPRNYPGQGASGLPFRVRMWPTLLRFPVFWLGGLFLGYTLIQALNPAWKLVWTGHGPWLQGVSHVTWLPSGLSTPFAQGNPWRTAMIHGSAWMSACAVWTGFTRRKALRNLLVMLAVNAFLLAVLGLFQRALHADKIFWSWTPPADYFVSSFIYRNHAGAYFNLALAFTCALTYWFYRRQVRQREPSSPAVLFGFFAALVAVIVLYSYSRGATLLMIGLLVVVVGLIGRKLFSPPDSSRSLLTVAFIGLVFVSVIGLSLFSLRTDRMAERLRGLEHEVETGRENIRLVLARATLDMIQDRPVLGWGAGSYGYCLPGYQVRYPEICVARDSHKRMFFEHAHDDYLEFLAEYGVAGCSLLLACAVACLFPLVRLRFWQNAPMAILTLGCLVTMVHATFDFPFFNPAILITWCCLWPVIRRWLEIENQRWNA
;
A
#
# COMPACT_ATOMS: atom_id res chain seq x y z
N MET A 1 41.20 15.47 -47.35
CA MET A 1 40.54 16.00 -46.12
C MET A 1 39.87 14.86 -45.38
N PRO A 2 40.36 14.44 -44.20
CA PRO A 2 39.78 13.33 -43.46
C PRO A 2 38.58 13.79 -42.62
N ARG A 3 37.47 13.04 -42.68
CA ARG A 3 36.29 13.25 -41.89
C ARG A 3 36.57 12.93 -40.42
N ALA A 4 36.28 13.90 -39.55
CA ALA A 4 36.38 13.76 -38.10
C ALA A 4 35.44 12.65 -37.58
N TYR A 5 36.03 11.70 -36.87
CA TYR A 5 35.31 10.68 -36.07
C TYR A 5 34.62 11.39 -34.89
N ARG A 6 33.30 11.58 -34.96
CA ARG A 6 32.49 11.92 -33.77
C ARG A 6 32.44 10.68 -32.90
N SER A 7 33.11 10.71 -31.77
CA SER A 7 32.93 9.75 -30.68
C SER A 7 31.51 9.93 -30.10
N HIS A 8 30.57 9.07 -30.52
CA HIS A 8 29.31 8.91 -29.81
C HIS A 8 29.62 8.24 -28.47
N HIS A 9 29.63 9.01 -27.38
CA HIS A 9 29.41 8.44 -26.06
C HIS A 9 27.97 7.88 -26.05
N PRO A 10 27.79 6.59 -25.82
CA PRO A 10 26.45 6.05 -25.65
C PRO A 10 25.83 6.72 -24.41
N GLY A 11 24.75 7.48 -24.59
CA GLY A 11 24.02 8.10 -23.48
C GLY A 11 23.57 7.04 -22.48
N GLU A 12 23.39 7.43 -21.22
CA GLU A 12 23.04 6.55 -20.09
C GLU A 12 21.85 5.62 -20.37
N ASN A 13 20.94 5.96 -21.29
CA ASN A 13 19.88 5.09 -21.79
C ASN A 13 20.40 3.85 -22.55
N GLY A 14 21.55 3.98 -23.23
CA GLY A 14 22.23 2.86 -23.88
C GLY A 14 22.81 1.87 -22.88
N GLN A 15 23.29 2.33 -21.72
CA GLN A 15 23.85 1.45 -20.69
C GLN A 15 22.78 0.61 -19.99
N LEU A 16 21.60 1.18 -19.72
CA LEU A 16 20.45 0.43 -19.18
C LEU A 16 19.84 -0.51 -20.22
N SER A 17 19.83 -0.15 -21.52
CA SER A 17 19.37 -1.02 -22.59
C SER A 17 20.34 -2.19 -22.84
N MET A 18 21.66 -1.98 -22.71
CA MET A 18 22.65 -3.07 -22.76
C MET A 18 22.45 -4.10 -21.65
N LEU A 19 22.03 -3.66 -20.44
CA LEU A 19 21.68 -4.58 -19.35
C LEU A 19 20.39 -5.37 -19.61
N ALA A 20 19.46 -4.82 -20.38
CA ALA A 20 18.20 -5.46 -20.74
C ALA A 20 18.35 -6.47 -21.91
N GLY A 21 19.31 -6.26 -22.82
CA GLY A 21 19.53 -7.06 -24.05
C GLY A 21 20.44 -8.28 -23.90
N ALA A 22 21.09 -8.51 -22.75
CA ALA A 22 22.05 -9.59 -22.57
C ALA A 22 21.38 -10.95 -22.31
N ASP A 23 20.94 -11.62 -23.35
CA ASP A 23 20.40 -13.01 -23.34
C ASP A 23 21.51 -14.07 -23.39
N LYS A 24 22.50 -14.02 -22.49
CA LYS A 24 23.54 -15.06 -22.35
C LYS A 24 23.58 -15.63 -20.92
N PRO A 25 24.12 -16.86 -20.68
CA PRO A 25 23.98 -17.63 -19.43
C PRO A 25 24.32 -16.88 -18.13
N MET A 26 25.15 -15.86 -18.16
CA MET A 26 25.45 -14.98 -17.01
C MET A 26 24.34 -13.97 -16.69
N ALA A 27 23.42 -13.74 -17.61
CA ALA A 27 22.29 -12.80 -17.45
C ALA A 27 21.21 -13.30 -16.46
N HIS A 28 21.27 -14.55 -16.01
CA HIS A 28 20.31 -15.13 -15.08
C HIS A 28 20.56 -14.81 -13.61
N ARG A 29 21.75 -14.36 -13.22
CA ARG A 29 22.07 -14.04 -11.83
C ARG A 29 21.81 -12.55 -11.56
N LEU A 30 21.18 -12.26 -10.41
CA LEU A 30 21.06 -10.89 -9.89
C LEU A 30 22.47 -10.39 -9.51
N HIS A 31 22.71 -9.09 -9.69
CA HIS A 31 23.89 -8.46 -9.09
C HIS A 31 23.82 -8.62 -7.56
N LEU A 32 24.95 -8.84 -6.88
CA LEU A 32 25.00 -9.09 -5.43
C LEU A 32 24.25 -7.98 -4.65
N LEU A 33 24.53 -6.72 -4.95
CA LEU A 33 23.86 -5.60 -4.30
C LEU A 33 22.33 -5.56 -4.59
N GLU A 34 21.88 -5.99 -5.77
CA GLU A 34 20.45 -6.10 -6.05
C GLU A 34 19.82 -7.27 -5.28
N ALA A 35 20.54 -8.36 -5.08
CA ALA A 35 20.08 -9.49 -4.25
C ALA A 35 20.01 -9.11 -2.77
N VAL A 36 21.02 -8.40 -2.24
CA VAL A 36 21.02 -7.89 -0.87
C VAL A 36 19.88 -6.87 -0.69
N LEU A 37 19.71 -5.93 -1.61
CA LEU A 37 18.60 -4.98 -1.59
C LEU A 37 17.25 -5.69 -1.60
N LEU A 38 17.08 -6.72 -2.44
CA LEU A 38 15.87 -7.54 -2.47
C LEU A 38 15.60 -8.18 -1.10
N ALA A 39 16.63 -8.72 -0.46
CA ALA A 39 16.49 -9.31 0.87
C ALA A 39 16.05 -8.28 1.93
N VAL A 40 16.70 -7.10 1.95
CA VAL A 40 16.37 -6.03 2.92
C VAL A 40 14.98 -5.46 2.68
N VAL A 41 14.62 -5.14 1.43
CA VAL A 41 13.26 -4.65 1.10
C VAL A 41 12.20 -5.71 1.40
N SER A 42 12.47 -6.99 1.10
CA SER A 42 11.54 -8.08 1.44
C SER A 42 11.38 -8.21 2.95
N ALA A 43 12.48 -8.23 3.70
CA ALA A 43 12.46 -8.30 5.17
C ALA A 43 11.68 -7.10 5.77
N HIS A 44 11.91 -5.88 5.24
CA HIS A 44 11.18 -4.69 5.66
C HIS A 44 9.67 -4.84 5.43
N LEU A 45 9.24 -5.10 4.18
CA LEU A 45 7.83 -5.22 3.85
C LEU A 45 7.13 -6.41 4.53
N MET A 46 7.87 -7.48 4.81
CA MET A 46 7.38 -8.60 5.62
C MET A 46 7.24 -8.23 7.10
N PHE A 47 8.20 -7.49 7.66
CA PHE A 47 8.17 -7.04 9.06
C PHE A 47 6.96 -6.16 9.36
N LEU A 48 6.58 -5.25 8.46
CA LEU A 48 5.53 -4.25 8.70
C LEU A 48 4.22 -4.84 9.23
N PRO A 49 3.58 -5.82 8.60
CA PRO A 49 2.34 -6.37 9.12
C PRO A 49 2.55 -7.19 10.40
N TRP A 50 3.66 -7.94 10.55
CA TRP A 50 3.94 -8.73 11.76
C TRP A 50 4.14 -7.87 13.00
N ALA A 51 4.64 -6.66 12.85
CA ALA A 51 4.84 -5.70 13.93
C ALA A 51 3.55 -4.92 14.25
N LEU A 52 2.40 -5.62 14.37
CA LEU A 52 1.07 -5.06 14.67
C LEU A 52 0.65 -3.99 13.63
N GLY A 53 0.95 -4.23 12.34
CA GLY A 53 0.72 -3.26 11.27
C GLY A 53 1.64 -2.03 11.36
N THR A 54 2.71 -2.10 12.17
CA THR A 54 3.66 -1.00 12.42
C THR A 54 3.01 0.23 13.08
N MET A 55 1.97 -0.01 13.91
CA MET A 55 1.26 1.08 14.59
C MET A 55 2.04 1.66 15.78
N HIS A 56 3.00 0.95 16.34
CA HIS A 56 3.80 1.38 17.48
C HIS A 56 5.09 2.12 17.08
N VAL A 57 5.51 3.09 17.88
CA VAL A 57 6.72 3.91 17.62
C VAL A 57 7.97 3.05 17.40
N TRP A 58 8.20 2.02 18.24
CA TRP A 58 9.38 1.14 18.09
C TRP A 58 9.44 0.47 16.71
N SER A 59 8.32 -0.01 16.19
CA SER A 59 8.26 -0.65 14.88
C SER A 59 8.40 0.36 13.73
N GLN A 60 7.91 1.59 13.93
CA GLN A 60 8.10 2.69 12.99
C GLN A 60 9.59 3.11 12.91
N CYS A 61 10.30 3.16 14.04
CA CYS A 61 11.75 3.43 14.06
C CYS A 61 12.54 2.34 13.30
N ILE A 62 12.21 1.06 13.50
CA ILE A 62 12.81 -0.04 12.75
C ILE A 62 12.51 0.10 11.25
N SER A 63 11.27 0.44 10.89
CA SER A 63 10.86 0.65 9.51
C SER A 63 11.66 1.76 8.82
N VAL A 64 11.89 2.89 9.49
CA VAL A 64 12.76 3.97 8.99
C VAL A 64 14.19 3.49 8.79
N GLY A 65 14.75 2.77 9.75
CA GLY A 65 16.09 2.20 9.62
C GLY A 65 16.23 1.28 8.41
N LEU A 66 15.28 0.35 8.23
CA LEU A 66 15.27 -0.59 7.09
C LEU A 66 15.06 0.13 5.75
N SER A 67 14.21 1.17 5.71
CA SER A 67 14.00 1.97 4.50
C SER A 67 15.24 2.80 4.12
N ALA A 68 15.93 3.38 5.12
CA ALA A 68 17.17 4.12 4.90
C ALA A 68 18.29 3.20 4.39
N VAL A 69 18.46 2.02 4.99
CA VAL A 69 19.40 1.00 4.50
C VAL A 69 19.05 0.57 3.08
N SER A 70 17.76 0.35 2.77
CA SER A 70 17.30 0.01 1.42
C SER A 70 17.65 1.08 0.42
N LEU A 71 17.43 2.35 0.73
CA LEU A 71 17.77 3.47 -0.15
C LEU A 71 19.28 3.60 -0.34
N GLY A 72 20.07 3.47 0.73
CA GLY A 72 21.54 3.47 0.66
C GLY A 72 22.08 2.37 -0.25
N LEU A 73 21.58 1.13 -0.11
CA LEU A 73 21.93 0.01 -0.98
C LEU A 73 21.49 0.23 -2.43
N ALA A 74 20.33 0.84 -2.64
CA ALA A 74 19.83 1.14 -3.99
C ALA A 74 20.68 2.18 -4.71
N LEU A 75 21.26 3.12 -3.99
CA LEU A 75 22.12 4.19 -4.53
C LEU A 75 23.57 3.76 -4.71
N TRP A 76 23.99 2.65 -4.08
CA TRP A 76 25.37 2.20 -4.16
C TRP A 76 25.75 1.85 -5.61
N PRO A 77 26.88 2.35 -6.12
CA PRO A 77 27.31 2.10 -7.50
C PRO A 77 27.55 0.60 -7.74
N ARG A 78 27.18 0.13 -8.92
CA ARG A 78 27.31 -1.29 -9.28
C ARG A 78 28.40 -1.49 -10.32
N ASN A 79 29.28 -2.46 -10.08
CA ASN A 79 30.32 -2.86 -11.01
C ASN A 79 29.85 -4.11 -11.77
N TYR A 80 29.86 -4.04 -13.07
CA TYR A 80 29.51 -5.15 -13.95
C TYR A 80 30.75 -5.62 -14.71
N PRO A 81 30.98 -6.95 -14.83
CA PRO A 81 32.02 -7.47 -15.70
C PRO A 81 31.74 -7.05 -17.14
N GLY A 82 32.75 -6.71 -17.87
CA GLY A 82 32.64 -6.32 -19.27
C GLY A 82 32.06 -7.45 -20.12
N GLN A 83 31.24 -7.08 -21.09
CA GLN A 83 30.66 -7.99 -22.08
C GLN A 83 31.05 -7.47 -23.47
N GLY A 84 31.48 -8.37 -24.36
CA GLY A 84 31.88 -8.06 -25.74
C GLY A 84 33.39 -8.05 -25.96
N ALA A 85 33.82 -7.61 -27.15
CA ALA A 85 35.21 -7.67 -27.61
C ALA A 85 36.19 -6.87 -26.72
N SER A 86 35.73 -5.87 -25.97
CA SER A 86 36.58 -5.05 -25.08
C SER A 86 36.79 -5.64 -23.69
N GLY A 87 35.87 -6.53 -23.19
CA GLY A 87 36.00 -7.20 -21.89
C GLY A 87 36.17 -6.29 -20.67
N LEU A 88 36.11 -4.97 -20.82
CA LEU A 88 36.40 -4.02 -19.74
C LEU A 88 35.21 -3.92 -18.76
N PRO A 89 35.47 -4.00 -17.45
CA PRO A 89 34.42 -3.80 -16.44
C PRO A 89 33.92 -2.36 -16.49
N PHE A 90 32.61 -2.18 -16.31
CA PHE A 90 31.98 -0.87 -16.24
C PHE A 90 31.23 -0.64 -14.95
N ARG A 91 31.18 0.62 -14.50
CA ARG A 91 30.53 1.04 -13.27
C ARG A 91 29.29 1.86 -13.58
N VAL A 92 28.14 1.41 -13.05
CA VAL A 92 26.85 2.10 -13.18
C VAL A 92 26.56 2.90 -11.92
N ARG A 93 26.37 4.20 -12.07
CA ARG A 93 25.89 5.08 -11.00
C ARG A 93 24.36 5.03 -10.95
N MET A 94 23.79 4.80 -9.76
CA MET A 94 22.35 4.61 -9.60
C MET A 94 21.59 5.92 -9.31
N TRP A 95 22.27 6.94 -8.77
CA TRP A 95 21.63 8.21 -8.39
C TRP A 95 20.96 8.97 -9.56
N PRO A 96 21.43 8.94 -10.85
CA PRO A 96 20.70 9.59 -11.93
C PRO A 96 19.33 8.99 -12.18
N THR A 97 19.15 7.67 -11.90
CA THR A 97 17.85 7.00 -11.98
C THR A 97 16.89 7.54 -10.92
N LEU A 98 17.39 7.80 -9.70
CA LEU A 98 16.59 8.41 -8.63
C LEU A 98 16.10 9.81 -9.01
N LEU A 99 16.99 10.66 -9.54
CA LEU A 99 16.65 12.05 -9.90
C LEU A 99 15.61 12.14 -11.03
N ARG A 100 15.50 11.10 -11.87
CA ARG A 100 14.48 10.98 -12.92
C ARG A 100 13.13 10.47 -12.39
N PHE A 101 13.05 10.14 -11.13
CA PHE A 101 11.81 9.66 -10.49
C PHE A 101 11.03 10.84 -9.90
N PRO A 102 9.89 11.26 -10.52
CA PRO A 102 9.17 12.45 -10.07
C PRO A 102 8.72 12.37 -8.61
N VAL A 103 8.38 11.15 -8.13
CA VAL A 103 7.96 10.93 -6.74
C VAL A 103 9.10 11.20 -5.74
N PHE A 104 10.38 11.14 -6.18
CA PHE A 104 11.50 11.55 -5.35
C PHE A 104 11.39 13.03 -4.96
N TRP A 105 11.13 13.91 -5.93
CA TRP A 105 11.02 15.35 -5.73
C TRP A 105 9.70 15.73 -5.05
N LEU A 106 8.58 15.25 -5.56
CA LEU A 106 7.25 15.58 -5.02
C LEU A 106 7.05 15.02 -3.61
N GLY A 107 7.47 13.79 -3.35
CA GLY A 107 7.45 13.20 -2.02
C GLY A 107 8.41 13.90 -1.06
N GLY A 108 9.59 14.31 -1.54
CA GLY A 108 10.53 15.13 -0.77
C GLY A 108 9.95 16.49 -0.40
N LEU A 109 9.24 17.15 -1.32
CA LEU A 109 8.51 18.40 -1.04
C LEU A 109 7.39 18.20 -0.03
N PHE A 110 6.62 17.10 -0.14
CA PHE A 110 5.58 16.78 0.84
C PHE A 110 6.18 16.49 2.24
N LEU A 111 7.30 15.80 2.32
CA LEU A 111 8.02 15.60 3.57
C LEU A 111 8.54 16.94 4.13
N GLY A 112 9.09 17.80 3.28
CA GLY A 112 9.48 19.16 3.66
C GLY A 112 8.30 19.96 4.22
N TYR A 113 7.13 19.88 3.57
CA TYR A 113 5.89 20.47 4.05
C TYR A 113 5.53 19.99 5.47
N THR A 114 5.54 18.67 5.68
CA THR A 114 5.24 18.07 7.00
C THR A 114 6.28 18.43 8.05
N LEU A 115 7.56 18.53 7.68
CA LEU A 115 8.62 18.98 8.59
C LEU A 115 8.47 20.45 8.96
N ILE A 116 8.02 21.31 8.04
CA ILE A 116 7.69 22.72 8.36
C ILE A 116 6.55 22.75 9.39
N GLN A 117 5.49 21.94 9.22
CA GLN A 117 4.43 21.82 10.23
C GLN A 117 4.98 21.38 11.59
N ALA A 118 5.97 20.48 11.62
CA ALA A 118 6.60 20.02 12.86
C ALA A 118 7.44 21.09 13.56
N LEU A 119 8.10 21.95 12.77
CA LEU A 119 8.97 23.02 13.27
C LEU A 119 8.21 24.33 13.61
N ASN A 120 6.98 24.45 13.13
CA ASN A 120 6.12 25.64 13.28
C ASN A 120 4.79 25.28 13.97
N PRO A 121 4.80 24.77 15.23
CA PRO A 121 3.57 24.38 15.91
C PRO A 121 2.72 25.59 16.24
N ALA A 122 1.46 25.63 15.80
CA ALA A 122 0.46 26.63 16.18
C ALA A 122 -0.23 26.29 17.49
N TRP A 123 -0.23 25.01 17.86
CA TRP A 123 -0.92 24.48 19.02
C TRP A 123 -0.02 23.53 19.81
N LYS A 124 -0.22 23.53 21.11
CA LYS A 124 0.41 22.58 22.03
C LYS A 124 -0.67 21.85 22.82
N LEU A 125 -0.58 20.53 22.89
CA LEU A 125 -1.44 19.74 23.74
C LEU A 125 -1.00 19.89 25.20
N VAL A 126 -1.90 20.35 26.06
CA VAL A 126 -1.68 20.53 27.49
C VAL A 126 -2.70 19.70 28.26
N TRP A 127 -2.25 19.01 29.28
CA TRP A 127 -3.11 18.24 30.19
C TRP A 127 -3.42 19.10 31.41
N THR A 128 -4.70 19.25 31.70
CA THR A 128 -5.21 19.95 32.89
C THR A 128 -6.01 19.01 33.76
N GLY A 129 -6.42 19.39 34.94
CA GLY A 129 -7.30 18.61 35.79
C GLY A 129 -8.68 18.30 35.15
N HIS A 130 -9.05 19.00 34.10
CA HIS A 130 -10.29 18.80 33.32
C HIS A 130 -10.10 18.01 32.01
N GLY A 131 -8.89 17.53 31.75
CA GLY A 131 -8.54 16.76 30.54
C GLY A 131 -7.58 17.48 29.58
N PRO A 132 -7.33 16.91 28.39
CA PRO A 132 -6.47 17.49 27.37
C PRO A 132 -7.15 18.70 26.69
N TRP A 133 -6.38 19.74 26.43
CA TRP A 133 -6.84 20.88 25.67
C TRP A 133 -5.73 21.44 24.79
N LEU A 134 -6.09 22.24 23.79
CA LEU A 134 -5.15 22.86 22.86
C LEU A 134 -4.85 24.29 23.28
N GLN A 135 -3.59 24.54 23.61
CA GLN A 135 -3.07 25.88 23.89
C GLN A 135 -2.45 26.46 22.62
N GLY A 136 -2.88 27.67 22.22
CA GLY A 136 -2.26 28.41 21.12
C GLY A 136 -0.82 28.79 21.45
N VAL A 137 0.07 28.67 20.46
CA VAL A 137 1.49 29.02 20.55
C VAL A 137 1.81 30.04 19.45
N SER A 138 2.72 30.97 19.74
CA SER A 138 3.22 31.89 18.71
C SER A 138 3.92 31.10 17.59
N HIS A 139 3.54 31.36 16.36
CA HIS A 139 4.04 30.65 15.17
C HIS A 139 4.07 31.60 13.98
N VAL A 140 4.72 31.19 12.92
CA VAL A 140 4.74 31.91 11.64
C VAL A 140 3.46 31.59 10.86
N THR A 141 2.54 32.54 10.78
CA THR A 141 1.16 32.32 10.28
C THR A 141 1.05 32.01 8.81
N TRP A 142 2.02 32.44 7.98
CA TRP A 142 2.04 32.20 6.55
C TRP A 142 2.72 30.88 6.16
N LEU A 143 3.34 30.18 7.12
CA LEU A 143 3.89 28.84 6.93
C LEU A 143 2.89 27.76 7.38
N PRO A 144 2.98 26.53 6.80
CA PRO A 144 2.27 25.39 7.34
C PRO A 144 2.57 25.21 8.82
N SER A 145 1.53 25.01 9.61
CA SER A 145 1.66 24.84 11.06
C SER A 145 1.10 23.51 11.51
N GLY A 146 1.51 23.05 12.69
CA GLY A 146 1.09 21.76 13.23
C GLY A 146 0.78 21.80 14.72
N LEU A 147 0.64 20.61 15.28
CA LEU A 147 0.37 20.39 16.69
C LEU A 147 1.60 19.81 17.39
N SER A 148 1.99 20.39 18.53
CA SER A 148 3.04 19.85 19.40
C SER A 148 2.41 18.92 20.44
N THR A 149 2.70 17.61 20.32
CA THR A 149 2.29 16.56 21.27
C THR A 149 3.50 15.69 21.64
N PRO A 150 3.42 14.84 22.67
CA PRO A 150 4.41 13.78 22.88
C PRO A 150 4.58 12.91 21.64
N PHE A 151 5.82 12.51 21.32
CA PHE A 151 6.15 11.79 20.08
C PHE A 151 5.35 10.49 19.87
N ALA A 152 4.95 9.83 20.97
CA ALA A 152 4.15 8.61 20.91
C ALA A 152 2.70 8.84 20.41
N GLN A 153 2.23 10.07 20.40
CA GLN A 153 0.91 10.48 19.94
C GLN A 153 0.93 10.96 18.49
N GLY A 154 -0.24 11.32 17.92
CA GLY A 154 -0.33 11.94 16.61
C GLY A 154 0.36 13.30 16.61
N ASN A 155 1.32 13.51 15.71
CA ASN A 155 2.04 14.77 15.51
C ASN A 155 2.80 14.76 14.17
N PRO A 156 3.20 15.94 13.64
CA PRO A 156 3.88 16.01 12.36
C PRO A 156 5.25 15.28 12.32
N TRP A 157 6.01 15.21 13.43
CA TRP A 157 7.28 14.47 13.47
C TRP A 157 7.09 12.98 13.23
N ARG A 158 6.14 12.36 13.94
CA ARG A 158 5.82 10.96 13.79
C ARG A 158 5.28 10.65 12.39
N THR A 159 4.43 11.53 11.87
CA THR A 159 3.88 11.40 10.52
C THR A 159 4.96 11.55 9.46
N ALA A 160 5.88 12.51 9.59
CA ALA A 160 7.04 12.65 8.70
C ALA A 160 7.94 11.41 8.72
N MET A 161 8.11 10.77 9.87
CA MET A 161 8.85 9.51 10.00
C MET A 161 8.20 8.38 9.20
N ILE A 162 6.87 8.21 9.32
CA ILE A 162 6.12 7.16 8.60
C ILE A 162 6.14 7.41 7.07
N HIS A 163 5.81 8.63 6.64
CA HIS A 163 5.83 8.99 5.23
C HIS A 163 7.24 8.99 4.64
N GLY A 164 8.25 9.36 5.44
CA GLY A 164 9.66 9.25 5.08
C GLY A 164 10.08 7.80 4.80
N SER A 165 9.64 6.86 5.64
CA SER A 165 9.87 5.43 5.41
C SER A 165 9.22 4.95 4.11
N ALA A 166 7.98 5.36 3.83
CA ALA A 166 7.28 5.02 2.59
C ALA A 166 8.00 5.60 1.36
N TRP A 167 8.39 6.86 1.42
CA TRP A 167 9.12 7.55 0.36
C TRP A 167 10.49 6.92 0.07
N MET A 168 11.30 6.65 1.12
CA MET A 168 12.60 6.00 0.96
C MET A 168 12.47 4.60 0.37
N SER A 169 11.48 3.81 0.82
CA SER A 169 11.23 2.47 0.32
C SER A 169 10.81 2.47 -1.16
N ALA A 170 9.89 3.37 -1.55
CA ALA A 170 9.48 3.51 -2.95
C ALA A 170 10.65 3.95 -3.85
N CYS A 171 11.49 4.89 -3.39
CA CYS A 171 12.69 5.33 -4.07
C CYS A 171 13.73 4.21 -4.22
N ALA A 172 13.91 3.39 -3.17
CA ALA A 172 14.80 2.23 -3.19
C ALA A 172 14.35 1.17 -4.21
N VAL A 173 13.07 0.85 -4.23
CA VAL A 173 12.48 -0.09 -5.21
C VAL A 173 12.65 0.44 -6.64
N TRP A 174 12.33 1.71 -6.88
CA TRP A 174 12.48 2.35 -8.17
C TRP A 174 13.91 2.32 -8.69
N THR A 175 14.83 2.73 -7.86
CA THR A 175 16.25 2.92 -8.24
C THR A 175 16.99 1.60 -8.30
N GLY A 176 16.75 0.73 -7.31
CA GLY A 176 17.58 -0.43 -7.07
C GLY A 176 17.21 -1.68 -7.87
N PHE A 177 15.96 -1.85 -8.32
CA PHE A 177 15.55 -3.04 -9.06
C PHE A 177 15.65 -2.80 -10.56
N THR A 178 16.63 -3.45 -11.17
CA THR A 178 16.94 -3.33 -12.61
C THR A 178 16.46 -4.53 -13.42
N ARG A 179 16.04 -5.63 -12.75
CA ARG A 179 15.64 -6.88 -13.40
C ARG A 179 14.25 -7.34 -12.96
N ARG A 180 13.45 -7.84 -13.91
CA ARG A 180 12.12 -8.43 -13.64
C ARG A 180 12.18 -9.58 -12.63
N LYS A 181 13.30 -10.31 -12.58
CA LYS A 181 13.50 -11.40 -11.61
C LYS A 181 13.45 -10.89 -10.16
N ALA A 182 14.06 -9.72 -9.87
CA ALA A 182 14.02 -9.10 -8.54
C ALA A 182 12.58 -8.69 -8.18
N LEU A 183 11.89 -8.00 -9.08
CA LEU A 183 10.50 -7.57 -8.89
C LEU A 183 9.55 -8.75 -8.65
N ARG A 184 9.69 -9.81 -9.47
CA ARG A 184 8.93 -11.05 -9.28
C ARG A 184 9.21 -11.69 -7.93
N ASN A 185 10.49 -11.81 -7.56
CA ASN A 185 10.86 -12.45 -6.29
C ASN A 185 10.34 -11.65 -5.10
N LEU A 186 10.36 -10.30 -5.17
CA LEU A 186 9.72 -9.46 -4.16
C LEU A 186 8.22 -9.78 -4.01
N LEU A 187 7.48 -9.85 -5.13
CA LEU A 187 6.06 -10.20 -5.10
C LEU A 187 5.83 -11.61 -4.54
N VAL A 188 6.71 -12.58 -4.88
CA VAL A 188 6.65 -13.94 -4.32
C VAL A 188 6.83 -13.92 -2.80
N MET A 189 7.83 -13.19 -2.28
CA MET A 189 8.06 -13.06 -0.84
C MET A 189 6.86 -12.42 -0.14
N LEU A 190 6.26 -11.39 -0.73
CA LEU A 190 5.06 -10.76 -0.20
C LEU A 190 3.85 -11.70 -0.21
N ALA A 191 3.67 -12.52 -1.26
CA ALA A 191 2.57 -13.47 -1.34
C ALA A 191 2.71 -14.60 -0.31
N VAL A 192 3.94 -15.10 -0.10
CA VAL A 192 4.23 -16.08 0.96
C VAL A 192 3.96 -15.47 2.34
N ASN A 193 4.39 -14.24 2.56
CA ASN A 193 4.14 -13.51 3.81
C ASN A 193 2.64 -13.33 4.09
N ALA A 194 1.87 -12.92 3.09
CA ALA A 194 0.43 -12.76 3.21
C ALA A 194 -0.29 -14.09 3.49
N PHE A 195 0.17 -15.17 2.86
CA PHE A 195 -0.30 -16.52 3.16
C PHE A 195 -0.04 -16.91 4.63
N LEU A 196 1.17 -16.69 5.14
CA LEU A 196 1.52 -16.99 6.53
C LEU A 196 0.67 -16.18 7.52
N LEU A 197 0.46 -14.89 7.23
CA LEU A 197 -0.44 -14.03 8.02
C LEU A 197 -1.90 -14.50 7.96
N ALA A 198 -2.37 -14.92 6.80
CA ALA A 198 -3.72 -15.48 6.66
C ALA A 198 -3.88 -16.76 7.48
N VAL A 199 -2.90 -17.67 7.41
CA VAL A 199 -2.87 -18.90 8.23
C VAL A 199 -2.87 -18.55 9.72
N LEU A 200 -2.03 -17.61 10.17
CA LEU A 200 -2.02 -17.14 11.55
C LEU A 200 -3.41 -16.64 11.98
N GLY A 201 -4.04 -15.78 11.19
CA GLY A 201 -5.36 -15.23 11.51
C GLY A 201 -6.45 -16.29 11.55
N LEU A 202 -6.43 -17.27 10.64
CA LEU A 202 -7.36 -18.41 10.66
C LEU A 202 -7.13 -19.31 11.88
N PHE A 203 -5.87 -19.54 12.24
CA PHE A 203 -5.51 -20.35 13.41
C PHE A 203 -5.93 -19.67 14.73
N GLN A 204 -5.67 -18.36 14.87
CA GLN A 204 -6.16 -17.58 16.01
C GLN A 204 -7.69 -17.65 16.10
N ARG A 205 -8.38 -17.60 14.96
CA ARG A 205 -9.85 -17.70 14.93
C ARG A 205 -10.35 -19.07 15.34
N ALA A 206 -9.71 -20.13 14.83
CA ALA A 206 -10.08 -21.52 15.18
C ALA A 206 -9.88 -21.83 16.67
N LEU A 207 -8.87 -21.22 17.28
CA LEU A 207 -8.56 -21.37 18.72
C LEU A 207 -9.25 -20.35 19.61
N HIS A 208 -10.18 -19.54 19.07
CA HIS A 208 -10.89 -18.49 19.82
C HIS A 208 -9.94 -17.56 20.60
N ALA A 209 -8.80 -17.19 19.99
CA ALA A 209 -7.80 -16.34 20.63
C ALA A 209 -8.39 -14.96 20.97
N ASP A 210 -8.22 -14.52 22.20
CA ASP A 210 -8.58 -13.20 22.73
C ASP A 210 -7.43 -12.18 22.61
N LYS A 211 -6.22 -12.66 22.31
CA LYS A 211 -4.99 -11.86 22.21
C LYS A 211 -4.27 -12.08 20.88
N ILE A 212 -3.70 -11.01 20.33
CA ILE A 212 -2.81 -11.11 19.18
C ILE A 212 -1.57 -11.89 19.61
N PHE A 213 -1.17 -12.90 18.83
CA PHE A 213 -0.08 -13.82 19.16
C PHE A 213 -0.24 -14.51 20.53
N TRP A 214 -1.47 -14.62 21.07
CA TRP A 214 -1.80 -15.16 22.39
C TRP A 214 -1.11 -14.44 23.57
N SER A 215 -0.51 -13.28 23.32
CA SER A 215 0.26 -12.52 24.31
C SER A 215 -0.15 -11.07 24.44
N TRP A 216 -0.43 -10.39 23.31
CA TRP A 216 -0.72 -8.98 23.29
C TRP A 216 -2.23 -8.70 23.28
N THR A 217 -2.74 -7.99 24.30
CA THR A 217 -4.15 -7.62 24.43
C THR A 217 -4.46 -6.41 23.53
N PRO A 218 -5.33 -6.54 22.50
CA PRO A 218 -5.70 -5.42 21.66
C PRO A 218 -6.60 -4.43 22.42
N PRO A 219 -6.55 -3.13 22.07
CA PRO A 219 -7.44 -2.13 22.68
C PRO A 219 -8.92 -2.27 22.23
N ALA A 220 -9.17 -3.02 21.17
CA ALA A 220 -10.51 -3.31 20.65
C ALA A 220 -10.82 -4.81 20.74
N ASP A 221 -12.10 -5.15 20.92
CA ASP A 221 -12.57 -6.54 21.10
C ASP A 221 -12.38 -7.43 19.85
N TYR A 222 -11.95 -6.86 18.73
CA TYR A 222 -11.87 -7.59 17.48
C TYR A 222 -10.65 -7.22 16.64
N PHE A 223 -9.71 -8.14 16.61
CA PHE A 223 -8.50 -8.09 15.79
C PHE A 223 -8.49 -9.18 14.71
N VAL A 224 -7.62 -9.08 13.72
CA VAL A 224 -7.44 -10.10 12.66
C VAL A 224 -5.97 -10.29 12.38
N SER A 225 -5.49 -11.53 12.56
CA SER A 225 -4.08 -11.85 12.42
C SER A 225 -3.22 -10.96 13.35
N SER A 226 -2.29 -10.22 12.80
CA SER A 226 -1.44 -9.27 13.53
C SER A 226 -1.98 -7.83 13.54
N PHE A 227 -3.11 -7.56 12.91
CA PHE A 227 -3.68 -6.22 12.82
C PHE A 227 -4.63 -5.93 13.98
N ILE A 228 -4.37 -4.82 14.68
CA ILE A 228 -5.18 -4.34 15.80
C ILE A 228 -6.61 -3.98 15.35
N TYR A 229 -6.73 -3.39 14.16
CA TYR A 229 -8.01 -2.94 13.62
C TYR A 229 -8.41 -3.79 12.39
N ARG A 230 -9.61 -4.37 12.46
CA ARG A 230 -10.11 -5.32 11.45
C ARG A 230 -10.18 -4.77 10.03
N ASN A 231 -10.50 -3.46 9.88
CA ASN A 231 -10.60 -2.87 8.54
C ASN A 231 -9.21 -2.68 7.93
N HIS A 232 -8.18 -2.39 8.72
CA HIS A 232 -6.79 -2.39 8.27
C HIS A 232 -6.37 -3.78 7.79
N ALA A 233 -6.74 -4.84 8.53
CA ALA A 233 -6.51 -6.21 8.06
C ALA A 233 -7.19 -6.46 6.70
N GLY A 234 -8.47 -6.09 6.59
CA GLY A 234 -9.22 -6.23 5.35
C GLY A 234 -8.58 -5.48 4.17
N ALA A 235 -8.11 -4.25 4.39
CA ALA A 235 -7.43 -3.44 3.37
C ALA A 235 -6.08 -4.07 2.96
N TYR A 236 -5.26 -4.48 3.94
CA TYR A 236 -3.98 -5.14 3.68
C TYR A 236 -4.17 -6.45 2.90
N PHE A 237 -5.11 -7.30 3.33
CA PHE A 237 -5.35 -8.57 2.65
C PHE A 237 -5.97 -8.40 1.26
N ASN A 238 -6.76 -7.35 1.00
CA ASN A 238 -7.21 -7.02 -0.36
C ASN A 238 -6.03 -6.63 -1.28
N LEU A 239 -5.09 -5.84 -0.77
CA LEU A 239 -3.86 -5.51 -1.49
C LEU A 239 -3.02 -6.78 -1.73
N ALA A 240 -2.92 -7.66 -0.72
CA ALA A 240 -2.23 -8.93 -0.80
C ALA A 240 -2.89 -9.89 -1.81
N LEU A 241 -4.21 -9.93 -1.86
CA LEU A 241 -4.95 -10.71 -2.83
C LEU A 241 -4.59 -10.31 -4.27
N ALA A 242 -4.46 -9.01 -4.53
CA ALA A 242 -4.12 -8.52 -5.86
C ALA A 242 -2.73 -9.01 -6.31
N PHE A 243 -1.67 -8.89 -5.50
CA PHE A 243 -0.35 -9.38 -5.92
C PHE A 243 -0.25 -10.91 -5.95
N THR A 244 -1.02 -11.62 -5.13
CA THR A 244 -1.10 -13.09 -5.19
C THR A 244 -1.83 -13.55 -6.45
N CYS A 245 -2.95 -12.93 -6.83
CA CYS A 245 -3.65 -13.18 -8.09
C CYS A 245 -2.79 -12.83 -9.31
N ALA A 246 -2.04 -11.72 -9.28
CA ALA A 246 -1.13 -11.35 -10.35
C ALA A 246 -0.04 -12.41 -10.58
N LEU A 247 0.53 -12.96 -9.50
CA LEU A 247 1.49 -14.07 -9.55
C LEU A 247 0.86 -15.37 -10.07
N THR A 248 -0.34 -15.72 -9.59
CA THR A 248 -1.10 -16.88 -10.07
C THR A 248 -1.25 -16.82 -11.59
N TYR A 249 -1.72 -15.67 -12.11
CA TYR A 249 -1.87 -15.47 -13.53
C TYR A 249 -0.52 -15.49 -14.28
N TRP A 250 0.52 -14.86 -13.73
CA TRP A 250 1.85 -14.83 -14.34
C TRP A 250 2.44 -16.23 -14.48
N PHE A 251 2.40 -17.07 -13.43
CA PHE A 251 2.88 -18.45 -13.46
C PHE A 251 2.05 -19.32 -14.41
N TYR A 252 0.73 -19.16 -14.41
CA TYR A 252 -0.15 -19.83 -15.36
C TYR A 252 0.23 -19.51 -16.81
N ARG A 253 0.39 -18.24 -17.16
CA ARG A 253 0.78 -17.82 -18.50
C ARG A 253 2.15 -18.33 -18.90
N ARG A 254 3.07 -18.43 -17.98
CA ARG A 254 4.38 -19.00 -18.20
C ARG A 254 4.28 -20.50 -18.51
N GLN A 255 3.52 -21.27 -17.73
CA GLN A 255 3.27 -22.69 -17.96
C GLN A 255 2.74 -22.94 -19.36
N VAL A 256 1.71 -22.20 -19.77
CA VAL A 256 1.12 -22.33 -21.11
C VAL A 256 2.14 -22.05 -22.22
N ARG A 257 2.94 -20.98 -22.06
CA ARG A 257 3.93 -20.60 -23.08
C ARG A 257 5.11 -21.55 -23.19
N GLN A 258 5.57 -22.10 -22.07
CA GLN A 258 6.73 -23.00 -22.00
C GLN A 258 6.33 -24.47 -22.09
N ARG A 259 5.02 -24.78 -22.13
CA ARG A 259 4.47 -26.14 -22.11
C ARG A 259 5.00 -26.99 -20.94
N GLU A 260 5.25 -26.30 -19.79
CA GLU A 260 5.72 -26.97 -18.58
C GLU A 260 4.64 -27.91 -18.01
N PRO A 261 4.99 -29.12 -17.56
CA PRO A 261 4.02 -30.09 -17.05
C PRO A 261 3.41 -29.67 -15.69
N SER A 262 4.10 -28.84 -14.92
CA SER A 262 3.66 -28.33 -13.62
C SER A 262 3.96 -26.83 -13.48
N SER A 263 3.21 -26.17 -12.62
CA SER A 263 3.37 -24.72 -12.40
C SER A 263 3.08 -24.34 -10.95
N PRO A 264 3.80 -23.38 -10.38
CA PRO A 264 3.44 -22.79 -9.11
C PRO A 264 2.08 -22.05 -9.10
N ALA A 265 1.41 -21.91 -10.25
CA ALA A 265 0.13 -21.21 -10.36
C ALA A 265 -0.93 -21.76 -9.39
N VAL A 266 -1.02 -23.10 -9.25
CA VAL A 266 -1.97 -23.75 -8.33
C VAL A 266 -1.66 -23.37 -6.87
N LEU A 267 -0.38 -23.35 -6.47
CA LEU A 267 0.05 -22.96 -5.14
C LEU A 267 -0.34 -21.50 -4.84
N PHE A 268 -0.05 -20.57 -5.76
CA PHE A 268 -0.42 -19.16 -5.56
C PHE A 268 -1.94 -18.94 -5.64
N GLY A 269 -2.67 -19.75 -6.42
CA GLY A 269 -4.13 -19.78 -6.40
C GLY A 269 -4.67 -20.19 -5.03
N PHE A 270 -4.08 -21.21 -4.41
CA PHE A 270 -4.41 -21.61 -3.04
C PHE A 270 -4.09 -20.51 -2.01
N PHE A 271 -2.94 -19.83 -2.14
CA PHE A 271 -2.62 -18.67 -1.29
C PHE A 271 -3.67 -17.57 -1.45
N ALA A 272 -4.07 -17.24 -2.69
CA ALA A 272 -5.09 -16.25 -2.96
C ALA A 272 -6.45 -16.62 -2.31
N ALA A 273 -6.82 -17.89 -2.34
CA ALA A 273 -8.03 -18.37 -1.70
C ALA A 273 -8.00 -18.18 -0.18
N LEU A 274 -6.90 -18.55 0.49
CA LEU A 274 -6.77 -18.34 1.95
C LEU A 274 -6.74 -16.86 2.32
N VAL A 275 -6.07 -16.02 1.51
CA VAL A 275 -6.07 -14.57 1.69
C VAL A 275 -7.49 -14.01 1.53
N ALA A 276 -8.29 -14.50 0.59
CA ALA A 276 -9.68 -14.09 0.45
C ALA A 276 -10.54 -14.53 1.64
N VAL A 277 -10.33 -15.76 2.14
CA VAL A 277 -11.05 -16.27 3.32
C VAL A 277 -10.78 -15.41 4.56
N ILE A 278 -9.53 -14.98 4.80
CA ILE A 278 -9.23 -14.12 5.96
C ILE A 278 -9.86 -12.72 5.84
N VAL A 279 -10.06 -12.20 4.61
CA VAL A 279 -10.82 -10.97 4.40
C VAL A 279 -12.26 -11.13 4.90
N LEU A 280 -12.91 -12.28 4.64
CA LEU A 280 -14.25 -12.56 5.16
C LEU A 280 -14.28 -12.56 6.69
N TYR A 281 -13.29 -13.22 7.30
CA TYR A 281 -13.16 -13.28 8.75
C TYR A 281 -12.77 -11.93 9.39
N SER A 282 -12.43 -10.92 8.58
CA SER A 282 -12.28 -9.55 9.11
C SER A 282 -13.62 -8.93 9.50
N TYR A 283 -14.74 -9.46 9.00
CA TYR A 283 -16.08 -8.88 9.13
C TYR A 283 -16.14 -7.38 8.75
N SER A 284 -15.22 -6.94 7.92
CA SER A 284 -15.25 -5.61 7.32
C SER A 284 -16.10 -5.64 6.06
N ARG A 285 -17.29 -5.02 6.10
CA ARG A 285 -18.22 -4.98 4.96
C ARG A 285 -17.55 -4.36 3.72
N GLY A 286 -16.90 -3.21 3.92
CA GLY A 286 -16.20 -2.50 2.84
C GLY A 286 -15.09 -3.35 2.22
N ALA A 287 -14.24 -3.98 3.05
CA ALA A 287 -13.18 -4.85 2.55
C ALA A 287 -13.74 -6.06 1.78
N THR A 288 -14.83 -6.68 2.28
CA THR A 288 -15.48 -7.83 1.62
C THR A 288 -16.07 -7.44 0.26
N LEU A 289 -16.79 -6.31 0.17
CA LEU A 289 -17.34 -5.82 -1.10
C LEU A 289 -16.25 -5.51 -2.12
N LEU A 290 -15.18 -4.85 -1.68
CA LEU A 290 -14.02 -4.56 -2.53
C LEU A 290 -13.29 -5.83 -2.98
N MET A 291 -13.18 -6.83 -2.11
CA MET A 291 -12.65 -8.15 -2.47
C MET A 291 -13.48 -8.82 -3.57
N ILE A 292 -14.80 -8.83 -3.42
CA ILE A 292 -15.70 -9.40 -4.43
C ILE A 292 -15.51 -8.67 -5.75
N GLY A 293 -15.49 -7.35 -5.77
CA GLY A 293 -15.24 -6.55 -6.96
C GLY A 293 -13.90 -6.88 -7.62
N LEU A 294 -12.83 -6.98 -6.81
CA LEU A 294 -11.50 -7.38 -7.28
C LEU A 294 -11.53 -8.78 -7.93
N LEU A 295 -12.13 -9.77 -7.27
CA LEU A 295 -12.22 -11.15 -7.77
C LEU A 295 -13.05 -11.25 -9.05
N VAL A 296 -14.17 -10.54 -9.15
CA VAL A 296 -14.99 -10.48 -10.37
C VAL A 296 -14.16 -9.99 -11.56
N VAL A 297 -13.40 -8.90 -11.39
CA VAL A 297 -12.52 -8.40 -12.46
C VAL A 297 -11.41 -9.40 -12.78
N VAL A 298 -10.77 -10.01 -11.77
CA VAL A 298 -9.73 -11.03 -11.99
C VAL A 298 -10.28 -12.24 -12.76
N VAL A 299 -11.44 -12.76 -12.36
CA VAL A 299 -12.12 -13.87 -13.06
C VAL A 299 -12.49 -13.46 -14.48
N GLY A 300 -12.99 -12.24 -14.70
CA GLY A 300 -13.28 -11.72 -16.04
C GLY A 300 -12.04 -11.61 -16.92
N LEU A 301 -10.90 -11.16 -16.39
CA LEU A 301 -9.63 -11.10 -17.11
C LEU A 301 -9.07 -12.48 -17.46
N ILE A 302 -9.23 -13.45 -16.57
CA ILE A 302 -8.84 -14.84 -16.80
C ILE A 302 -9.81 -15.47 -17.82
N GLY A 303 -11.12 -15.30 -17.63
CA GLY A 303 -12.19 -15.88 -18.45
C GLY A 303 -12.10 -15.45 -19.92
N ARG A 304 -11.85 -14.16 -20.21
CA ARG A 304 -11.65 -13.70 -21.60
C ARG A 304 -10.57 -14.47 -22.37
N LYS A 305 -9.62 -15.07 -21.66
CA LYS A 305 -8.55 -15.88 -22.26
C LYS A 305 -8.85 -17.38 -22.27
N LEU A 306 -9.84 -17.83 -21.49
CA LEU A 306 -10.38 -19.19 -21.56
C LEU A 306 -11.15 -19.46 -22.87
N PHE A 307 -11.79 -18.42 -23.41
CA PHE A 307 -12.46 -18.50 -24.73
C PHE A 307 -11.46 -18.52 -25.90
N SER A 308 -10.14 -18.36 -25.65
CA SER A 308 -9.10 -18.71 -26.63
C SER A 308 -8.78 -20.19 -26.47
N PRO A 309 -8.71 -20.96 -27.57
CA PRO A 309 -8.56 -22.41 -27.48
C PRO A 309 -7.35 -22.80 -26.60
N PRO A 310 -7.54 -23.67 -25.62
CA PRO A 310 -6.46 -24.10 -24.74
C PRO A 310 -5.51 -25.04 -25.51
N ASP A 311 -4.22 -24.75 -25.49
CA ASP A 311 -3.19 -25.56 -26.14
C ASP A 311 -2.98 -26.95 -25.48
N SER A 312 -3.60 -27.22 -24.30
CA SER A 312 -3.51 -28.52 -23.65
C SER A 312 -4.62 -28.76 -22.60
N SER A 313 -5.05 -30.01 -22.41
CA SER A 313 -6.01 -30.42 -21.37
C SER A 313 -5.55 -30.08 -19.93
N ARG A 314 -4.23 -30.13 -19.67
CA ARG A 314 -3.66 -29.79 -18.36
C ARG A 314 -3.79 -28.28 -18.02
N SER A 315 -3.68 -27.43 -19.03
CA SER A 315 -3.92 -25.99 -18.88
C SER A 315 -5.39 -25.72 -18.52
N LEU A 316 -6.32 -26.44 -19.14
CA LEU A 316 -7.75 -26.32 -18.84
C LEU A 316 -8.07 -26.73 -17.39
N LEU A 317 -7.50 -27.84 -16.90
CA LEU A 317 -7.69 -28.28 -15.50
C LEU A 317 -7.16 -27.27 -14.49
N THR A 318 -5.99 -26.67 -14.74
CA THR A 318 -5.45 -25.62 -13.87
C THR A 318 -6.37 -24.40 -13.79
N VAL A 319 -6.89 -23.97 -14.94
CA VAL A 319 -7.80 -22.83 -15.00
C VAL A 319 -9.14 -23.16 -14.36
N ALA A 320 -9.69 -24.34 -14.63
CA ALA A 320 -10.94 -24.81 -14.04
C ALA A 320 -10.81 -24.89 -12.50
N PHE A 321 -9.69 -25.41 -11.98
CA PHE A 321 -9.43 -25.46 -10.55
C PHE A 321 -9.35 -24.05 -9.93
N ILE A 322 -8.55 -23.13 -10.51
CA ILE A 322 -8.43 -21.76 -10.03
C ILE A 322 -9.79 -21.05 -10.11
N GLY A 323 -10.52 -21.21 -11.21
CA GLY A 323 -11.86 -20.66 -11.39
C GLY A 323 -12.85 -21.19 -10.36
N LEU A 324 -12.85 -22.50 -10.10
CA LEU A 324 -13.69 -23.12 -9.07
C LEU A 324 -13.39 -22.58 -7.68
N VAL A 325 -12.10 -22.44 -7.32
CA VAL A 325 -11.68 -21.86 -6.03
C VAL A 325 -12.20 -20.43 -5.89
N PHE A 326 -12.05 -19.58 -6.91
CA PHE A 326 -12.55 -18.21 -6.85
C PHE A 326 -14.08 -18.13 -6.79
N VAL A 327 -14.79 -18.94 -7.58
CA VAL A 327 -16.26 -19.01 -7.52
C VAL A 327 -16.72 -19.48 -6.14
N SER A 328 -16.06 -20.49 -5.56
CA SER A 328 -16.35 -20.98 -4.22
C SER A 328 -16.11 -19.89 -3.15
N VAL A 329 -15.02 -19.14 -3.26
CA VAL A 329 -14.73 -18.01 -2.36
C VAL A 329 -15.78 -16.91 -2.50
N ILE A 330 -16.18 -16.56 -3.73
CA ILE A 330 -17.25 -15.57 -3.98
C ILE A 330 -18.57 -16.08 -3.39
N GLY A 331 -18.94 -17.33 -3.66
CA GLY A 331 -20.14 -17.96 -3.11
C GLY A 331 -20.16 -17.96 -1.57
N LEU A 332 -19.04 -18.37 -0.95
CA LEU A 332 -18.86 -18.33 0.50
C LEU A 332 -18.94 -16.90 1.04
N SER A 333 -18.38 -15.92 0.29
CA SER A 333 -18.46 -14.49 0.65
C SER A 333 -19.91 -14.02 0.69
N LEU A 334 -20.67 -14.30 -0.36
CA LEU A 334 -22.08 -13.94 -0.47
C LEU A 334 -22.92 -14.64 0.61
N PHE A 335 -22.61 -15.91 0.92
CA PHE A 335 -23.26 -16.64 2.01
C PHE A 335 -22.92 -16.02 3.38
N SER A 336 -21.65 -15.69 3.63
CA SER A 336 -21.19 -15.04 4.86
C SER A 336 -21.82 -13.67 5.08
N LEU A 337 -22.16 -12.94 4.01
CA LEU A 337 -22.91 -11.68 4.10
C LEU A 337 -24.33 -11.87 4.64
N ARG A 338 -24.88 -13.09 4.54
CA ARG A 338 -26.22 -13.46 5.03
C ARG A 338 -26.23 -14.05 6.44
N THR A 339 -25.05 -14.27 7.06
CA THR A 339 -25.01 -14.83 8.44
C THR A 339 -25.58 -13.84 9.47
N ASP A 340 -26.12 -14.35 10.59
CA ASP A 340 -26.92 -13.60 11.55
C ASP A 340 -26.26 -12.30 12.04
N ARG A 341 -24.94 -12.31 12.28
CA ARG A 341 -24.20 -11.11 12.68
C ARG A 341 -24.13 -10.03 11.60
N MET A 342 -24.11 -10.41 10.33
CA MET A 342 -24.15 -9.46 9.22
C MET A 342 -25.58 -9.02 8.95
N ALA A 343 -26.55 -9.94 9.06
CA ALA A 343 -27.98 -9.65 8.98
C ALA A 343 -28.44 -8.72 10.09
N GLU A 344 -27.98 -8.92 11.33
CA GLU A 344 -28.23 -7.99 12.46
C GLU A 344 -27.66 -6.59 12.19
N ARG A 345 -26.47 -6.51 11.61
CA ARG A 345 -25.86 -5.22 11.25
C ARG A 345 -26.51 -4.55 10.03
N LEU A 346 -27.08 -5.33 9.10
CA LEU A 346 -27.89 -4.79 8.00
C LEU A 346 -29.24 -4.33 8.51
N ARG A 347 -29.90 -5.11 9.39
CA ARG A 347 -31.13 -4.67 10.08
C ARG A 347 -30.90 -3.44 10.95
N GLY A 348 -29.72 -3.33 11.58
CA GLY A 348 -29.33 -2.11 12.29
C GLY A 348 -29.26 -0.88 11.36
N LEU A 349 -28.79 -1.05 10.11
CA LEU A 349 -28.81 0.02 9.11
C LEU A 349 -30.24 0.35 8.62
N GLU A 350 -31.09 -0.66 8.41
CA GLU A 350 -32.51 -0.46 8.09
C GLU A 350 -33.19 0.32 9.24
N HIS A 351 -32.93 -0.06 10.47
CA HIS A 351 -33.46 0.62 11.65
C HIS A 351 -32.88 2.04 11.84
N GLU A 352 -31.63 2.29 11.47
CA GLU A 352 -31.04 3.64 11.41
C GLU A 352 -31.72 4.50 10.33
N VAL A 353 -32.01 3.93 9.17
CA VAL A 353 -32.73 4.61 8.08
C VAL A 353 -34.20 4.86 8.46
N GLU A 354 -34.89 3.84 9.02
CA GLU A 354 -36.29 3.96 9.46
C GLU A 354 -36.48 4.92 10.64
N THR A 355 -35.49 5.02 11.54
CA THR A 355 -35.54 5.91 12.71
C THR A 355 -35.03 7.32 12.41
N GLY A 356 -34.65 7.63 11.16
CA GLY A 356 -34.09 8.92 10.78
C GLY A 356 -32.74 9.24 11.46
N ARG A 357 -32.04 8.20 11.94
CA ARG A 357 -30.72 8.36 12.57
C ARG A 357 -29.69 8.62 11.49
N GLU A 358 -29.08 9.78 11.51
CA GLU A 358 -27.96 10.06 10.62
C GLU A 358 -26.81 9.10 10.89
N ASN A 359 -26.23 8.55 9.83
CA ASN A 359 -25.06 7.69 9.92
C ASN A 359 -23.92 8.48 10.56
N ILE A 360 -23.39 7.98 11.69
CA ILE A 360 -22.30 8.61 12.46
C ILE A 360 -21.14 9.06 11.55
N ARG A 361 -20.83 8.31 10.49
CA ARG A 361 -19.79 8.68 9.53
C ARG A 361 -20.14 9.93 8.71
N LEU A 362 -21.42 10.12 8.35
CA LEU A 362 -21.85 11.33 7.63
C LEU A 362 -21.78 12.54 8.55
N VAL A 363 -22.20 12.40 9.81
CA VAL A 363 -22.08 13.49 10.79
C VAL A 363 -20.62 13.81 11.06
N LEU A 364 -19.76 12.79 11.18
CA LEU A 364 -18.31 12.98 11.33
C LEU A 364 -17.70 13.68 10.12
N ALA A 365 -18.11 13.32 8.91
CA ALA A 365 -17.67 13.99 7.68
C ALA A 365 -18.08 15.46 7.66
N ARG A 366 -19.30 15.83 8.11
CA ARG A 366 -19.71 17.22 8.24
C ARG A 366 -18.86 18.00 9.24
N ALA A 367 -18.61 17.43 10.41
CA ALA A 367 -17.72 18.04 11.40
C ALA A 367 -16.30 18.22 10.87
N THR A 368 -15.82 17.28 10.04
CA THR A 368 -14.54 17.37 9.35
C THR A 368 -14.54 18.48 8.29
N LEU A 369 -15.64 18.65 7.56
CA LEU A 369 -15.79 19.75 6.58
C LEU A 369 -15.75 21.12 7.28
N ASP A 370 -16.41 21.28 8.43
CA ASP A 370 -16.30 22.52 9.23
C ASP A 370 -14.82 22.78 9.63
N MET A 371 -14.12 21.74 10.05
CA MET A 371 -12.71 21.80 10.39
C MET A 371 -11.82 22.23 9.19
N ILE A 372 -12.15 21.73 7.97
CA ILE A 372 -11.47 22.10 6.72
C ILE A 372 -11.74 23.56 6.37
N GLN A 373 -12.99 24.04 6.53
CA GLN A 373 -13.38 25.43 6.23
C GLN A 373 -12.61 26.45 7.06
N ASP A 374 -12.26 26.15 8.29
CA ASP A 374 -11.48 27.04 9.16
C ASP A 374 -10.01 27.14 8.73
N ARG A 375 -9.43 26.09 8.09
CA ARG A 375 -8.04 26.06 7.63
C ARG A 375 -7.86 25.41 6.26
N PRO A 376 -8.47 25.94 5.20
CA PRO A 376 -8.57 25.26 3.91
C PRO A 376 -7.23 25.13 3.17
N VAL A 377 -6.30 26.08 3.33
CA VAL A 377 -5.09 26.16 2.51
C VAL A 377 -3.96 25.33 3.10
N LEU A 378 -3.63 25.51 4.38
CA LEU A 378 -2.46 24.92 5.04
C LEU A 378 -2.81 23.77 5.99
N GLY A 379 -4.10 23.60 6.32
CA GLY A 379 -4.58 22.58 7.23
C GLY A 379 -4.24 22.82 8.70
N TRP A 380 -4.59 21.87 9.55
CA TRP A 380 -4.37 21.88 11.00
C TRP A 380 -3.03 21.29 11.42
N GLY A 381 -2.35 20.61 10.51
CA GLY A 381 -1.10 19.90 10.72
C GLY A 381 -1.27 18.39 10.81
N ALA A 382 -0.26 17.69 10.38
CA ALA A 382 -0.24 16.22 10.32
C ALA A 382 -0.43 15.58 11.71
N GLY A 383 -1.30 14.61 11.82
CA GLY A 383 -1.62 13.90 13.07
C GLY A 383 -2.41 14.74 14.08
N SER A 384 -3.02 15.85 13.66
CA SER A 384 -3.77 16.75 14.55
C SER A 384 -5.26 16.42 14.65
N TYR A 385 -5.80 15.62 13.73
CA TYR A 385 -7.24 15.41 13.56
C TYR A 385 -7.95 15.08 14.87
N GLY A 386 -7.57 14.00 15.54
CA GLY A 386 -8.21 13.55 16.78
C GLY A 386 -8.15 14.54 17.95
N TYR A 387 -7.24 15.51 17.89
CA TYR A 387 -7.13 16.55 18.92
C TYR A 387 -7.91 17.82 18.58
N CYS A 388 -8.06 18.15 17.29
CA CYS A 388 -8.79 19.32 16.84
C CYS A 388 -10.29 19.05 16.70
N LEU A 389 -10.68 17.85 16.28
CA LEU A 389 -12.07 17.44 16.09
C LEU A 389 -12.98 17.68 17.31
N PRO A 390 -12.55 17.44 18.58
CA PRO A 390 -13.41 17.66 19.75
C PRO A 390 -13.99 19.08 19.85
N GLY A 391 -13.29 20.09 19.33
CA GLY A 391 -13.80 21.46 19.23
C GLY A 391 -14.99 21.61 18.29
N TYR A 392 -15.08 20.78 17.27
CA TYR A 392 -16.17 20.76 16.28
C TYR A 392 -17.30 19.82 16.67
N GLN A 393 -17.00 18.72 17.39
CA GLN A 393 -18.01 17.76 17.88
C GLN A 393 -19.12 18.41 18.70
N VAL A 394 -18.83 19.51 19.40
CA VAL A 394 -19.81 20.24 20.23
C VAL A 394 -21.02 20.69 19.41
N ARG A 395 -20.85 20.93 18.10
CA ARG A 395 -21.93 21.33 17.19
C ARG A 395 -22.79 20.13 16.72
N TYR A 396 -22.36 18.91 16.99
CA TYR A 396 -22.95 17.67 16.51
C TYR A 396 -23.23 16.71 17.69
N PRO A 397 -24.39 16.82 18.35
CA PRO A 397 -24.72 15.99 19.52
C PRO A 397 -24.61 14.47 19.28
N GLU A 398 -24.86 14.03 18.03
CA GLU A 398 -24.86 12.62 17.62
C GLU A 398 -23.48 11.96 17.77
N ILE A 399 -22.40 12.74 17.64
CA ILE A 399 -21.01 12.27 17.78
C ILE A 399 -20.32 12.80 19.03
N CYS A 400 -21.02 13.57 19.88
CA CYS A 400 -20.43 14.14 21.09
C CYS A 400 -20.45 13.17 22.26
N VAL A 401 -21.59 12.51 22.50
CA VAL A 401 -21.80 11.60 23.64
C VAL A 401 -22.44 10.30 23.18
N ALA A 402 -21.86 9.18 23.59
CA ALA A 402 -22.45 7.86 23.33
C ALA A 402 -23.76 7.69 24.15
N ARG A 403 -24.86 7.36 23.46
CA ARG A 403 -26.21 7.28 24.08
C ARG A 403 -26.30 6.22 25.18
N ASP A 404 -25.65 5.07 24.96
CA ASP A 404 -25.77 3.91 25.84
C ASP A 404 -24.94 4.03 27.14
N SER A 405 -23.89 4.83 27.12
CA SER A 405 -22.94 4.94 28.24
C SER A 405 -22.76 6.34 28.78
N HIS A 406 -23.41 7.35 28.18
CA HIS A 406 -23.19 8.78 28.45
C HIS A 406 -21.73 9.22 28.46
N LYS A 407 -20.83 8.42 27.87
CA LYS A 407 -19.41 8.74 27.74
C LYS A 407 -19.16 9.59 26.52
N ARG A 408 -18.22 10.52 26.64
CA ARG A 408 -17.75 11.30 25.50
C ARG A 408 -17.14 10.39 24.45
N MET A 409 -17.59 10.52 23.20
CA MET A 409 -17.03 9.78 22.08
C MET A 409 -15.71 10.46 21.65
N PHE A 410 -14.71 9.66 21.35
CA PHE A 410 -13.44 10.12 20.82
C PHE A 410 -13.19 9.45 19.46
N PHE A 411 -12.90 10.23 18.45
CA PHE A 411 -12.56 9.78 17.10
C PHE A 411 -11.13 10.17 16.80
N GLU A 412 -10.26 9.19 16.71
CA GLU A 412 -8.86 9.39 16.33
C GLU A 412 -8.73 9.73 14.84
N HIS A 413 -9.65 9.22 14.00
CA HIS A 413 -9.65 9.36 12.54
C HIS A 413 -11.04 9.69 12.00
N ALA A 414 -11.07 10.35 10.82
CA ALA A 414 -12.30 10.77 10.13
C ALA A 414 -13.09 9.60 9.51
N HIS A 415 -12.53 8.39 9.42
CA HIS A 415 -13.04 7.28 8.61
C HIS A 415 -13.21 7.63 7.13
N ASP A 416 -12.40 8.56 6.65
CA ASP A 416 -12.22 8.97 5.26
C ASP A 416 -10.84 9.62 5.17
N ASP A 417 -9.86 8.92 4.57
CA ASP A 417 -8.48 9.41 4.47
C ASP A 417 -8.38 10.75 3.72
N TYR A 418 -9.22 10.96 2.70
CA TYR A 418 -9.14 12.15 1.87
C TYR A 418 -9.61 13.40 2.62
N LEU A 419 -10.71 13.26 3.38
CA LEU A 419 -11.19 14.35 4.24
C LEU A 419 -10.20 14.65 5.36
N GLU A 420 -9.63 13.60 5.98
CA GLU A 420 -8.64 13.78 7.04
C GLU A 420 -7.35 14.41 6.51
N PHE A 421 -6.84 13.98 5.36
CA PHE A 421 -5.69 14.61 4.73
C PHE A 421 -5.98 16.09 4.37
N LEU A 422 -7.19 16.38 3.88
CA LEU A 422 -7.56 17.76 3.58
C LEU A 422 -7.64 18.62 4.84
N ALA A 423 -8.14 18.07 5.95
CA ALA A 423 -8.16 18.75 7.24
C ALA A 423 -6.73 19.01 7.79
N GLU A 424 -5.82 18.01 7.66
CA GLU A 424 -4.47 18.09 8.22
C GLU A 424 -3.47 18.86 7.35
N TYR A 425 -3.55 18.71 6.02
CA TYR A 425 -2.57 19.29 5.10
C TYR A 425 -3.12 20.45 4.27
N GLY A 426 -4.43 20.68 4.31
CA GLY A 426 -5.09 21.66 3.45
C GLY A 426 -4.93 21.35 1.96
N VAL A 427 -5.39 22.26 1.12
CA VAL A 427 -5.26 22.13 -0.35
C VAL A 427 -3.80 22.13 -0.79
N ALA A 428 -2.92 22.86 -0.11
CA ALA A 428 -1.50 22.94 -0.46
C ALA A 428 -0.79 21.56 -0.34
N GLY A 429 -0.91 20.91 0.82
CA GLY A 429 -0.28 19.58 1.03
C GLY A 429 -0.98 18.49 0.21
N CYS A 430 -2.32 18.52 0.10
CA CYS A 430 -3.08 17.58 -0.73
C CYS A 430 -2.74 17.70 -2.22
N SER A 431 -2.41 18.90 -2.71
CA SER A 431 -1.95 19.08 -4.09
C SER A 431 -0.63 18.35 -4.36
N LEU A 432 0.30 18.30 -3.39
CA LEU A 432 1.53 17.52 -3.50
C LEU A 432 1.26 16.02 -3.52
N LEU A 433 0.35 15.53 -2.67
CA LEU A 433 -0.07 14.12 -2.68
C LEU A 433 -0.75 13.74 -4.00
N LEU A 434 -1.63 14.60 -4.52
CA LEU A 434 -2.28 14.42 -5.82
C LEU A 434 -1.25 14.40 -6.96
N ALA A 435 -0.28 15.31 -6.93
CA ALA A 435 0.82 15.33 -7.90
C ALA A 435 1.65 14.03 -7.85
N CYS A 436 1.93 13.47 -6.66
CA CYS A 436 2.56 12.16 -6.50
C CYS A 436 1.71 11.04 -7.12
N ALA A 437 0.40 11.03 -6.87
CA ALA A 437 -0.51 10.05 -7.44
C ALA A 437 -0.56 10.12 -8.97
N VAL A 438 -0.63 11.32 -9.54
CA VAL A 438 -0.57 11.54 -10.99
C VAL A 438 0.77 11.08 -11.56
N ALA A 439 1.89 11.39 -10.88
CA ALA A 439 3.23 10.95 -11.29
C ALA A 439 3.41 9.43 -11.27
N CYS A 440 2.67 8.72 -10.45
CA CYS A 440 2.60 7.26 -10.45
C CYS A 440 1.70 6.71 -11.57
N LEU A 441 0.48 7.24 -11.71
CA LEU A 441 -0.55 6.70 -12.60
C LEU A 441 -0.32 7.05 -14.08
N PHE A 442 0.05 8.29 -14.38
CA PHE A 442 0.16 8.78 -15.74
C PHE A 442 1.15 7.97 -16.61
N PRO A 443 2.37 7.62 -16.12
CA PRO A 443 3.26 6.76 -16.87
C PRO A 443 2.69 5.35 -17.14
N LEU A 444 1.89 4.80 -16.23
CA LEU A 444 1.27 3.48 -16.41
C LEU A 444 0.26 3.49 -17.55
N VAL A 445 -0.53 4.57 -17.65
CA VAL A 445 -1.47 4.76 -18.78
C VAL A 445 -0.69 4.82 -20.11
N ARG A 446 0.40 5.57 -20.19
CA ARG A 446 1.28 5.61 -21.37
C ARG A 446 1.88 4.26 -21.72
N LEU A 447 2.27 3.48 -20.70
CA LEU A 447 2.80 2.13 -20.85
C LEU A 447 1.70 1.08 -21.10
N ARG A 448 0.44 1.49 -21.22
CA ARG A 448 -0.74 0.62 -21.49
C ARG A 448 -0.80 -0.57 -20.52
N PHE A 449 -0.72 -0.28 -19.20
CA PHE A 449 -0.66 -1.31 -18.15
C PHE A 449 -1.74 -2.39 -18.29
N TRP A 450 -2.91 -2.06 -18.86
CA TRP A 450 -4.04 -2.98 -19.08
C TRP A 450 -3.75 -4.09 -20.10
N GLN A 451 -2.72 -3.94 -20.94
CA GLN A 451 -2.27 -5.00 -21.86
C GLN A 451 -1.47 -6.10 -21.15
N ASN A 452 -0.89 -5.79 -19.99
CA ASN A 452 -0.18 -6.73 -19.14
C ASN A 452 -1.08 -7.13 -17.96
N ALA A 453 -1.76 -8.27 -18.05
CA ALA A 453 -2.74 -8.68 -17.06
C ALA A 453 -2.22 -8.75 -15.61
N PRO A 454 -1.01 -9.29 -15.29
CA PRO A 454 -0.46 -9.22 -13.95
C PRO A 454 -0.34 -7.78 -13.42
N MET A 455 0.15 -6.85 -14.24
CA MET A 455 0.30 -5.45 -13.83
C MET A 455 -1.06 -4.74 -13.74
N ALA A 456 -2.02 -5.10 -14.58
CA ALA A 456 -3.40 -4.63 -14.47
C ALA A 456 -4.06 -5.06 -13.15
N ILE A 457 -3.87 -6.32 -12.75
CA ILE A 457 -4.39 -6.85 -11.47
C ILE A 457 -3.73 -6.13 -10.29
N LEU A 458 -2.41 -5.91 -10.33
CA LEU A 458 -1.70 -5.15 -9.28
C LEU A 458 -2.20 -3.71 -9.19
N THR A 459 -2.34 -3.04 -10.34
CA THR A 459 -2.88 -1.67 -10.39
C THR A 459 -4.28 -1.61 -9.81
N LEU A 460 -5.14 -2.59 -10.16
CA LEU A 460 -6.47 -2.69 -9.59
C LEU A 460 -6.45 -2.85 -8.06
N GLY A 461 -5.53 -3.66 -7.50
CA GLY A 461 -5.37 -3.78 -6.05
C GLY A 461 -4.98 -2.46 -5.38
N CYS A 462 -4.08 -1.70 -6.00
CA CYS A 462 -3.72 -0.37 -5.51
C CYS A 462 -4.91 0.61 -5.57
N LEU A 463 -5.72 0.56 -6.64
CA LEU A 463 -6.94 1.38 -6.77
C LEU A 463 -8.03 0.95 -5.78
N VAL A 464 -8.18 -0.34 -5.51
CA VAL A 464 -9.09 -0.86 -4.47
C VAL A 464 -8.74 -0.30 -3.10
N THR A 465 -7.46 -0.18 -2.76
CA THR A 465 -7.02 0.47 -1.51
C THR A 465 -7.42 1.96 -1.49
N MET A 466 -7.28 2.67 -2.60
CA MET A 466 -7.73 4.07 -2.72
C MET A 466 -9.25 4.21 -2.56
N VAL A 467 -10.03 3.29 -3.14
CA VAL A 467 -11.49 3.25 -2.91
C VAL A 467 -11.81 2.93 -1.45
N HIS A 468 -11.07 2.03 -0.81
CA HIS A 468 -11.26 1.76 0.62
C HIS A 468 -11.05 3.01 1.48
N ALA A 469 -10.12 3.87 1.10
CA ALA A 469 -9.79 5.13 1.78
C ALA A 469 -10.93 6.19 1.75
N THR A 470 -11.97 6.02 0.91
CA THR A 470 -13.14 6.92 0.90
C THR A 470 -14.16 6.65 2.02
N PHE A 471 -14.05 5.53 2.73
CA PHE A 471 -14.98 5.17 3.80
C PHE A 471 -14.30 4.52 5.00
N ASP A 472 -12.96 4.52 5.03
CA ASP A 472 -12.11 4.10 6.14
C ASP A 472 -10.75 4.81 6.06
N PHE A 473 -9.77 4.42 6.90
CA PHE A 473 -8.45 5.10 6.99
C PHE A 473 -7.27 4.12 6.82
N PRO A 474 -7.18 3.38 5.69
CA PRO A 474 -6.11 2.42 5.46
C PRO A 474 -4.72 3.07 5.38
N PHE A 475 -4.58 4.30 4.92
CA PHE A 475 -3.29 4.97 4.75
C PHE A 475 -2.67 5.47 6.06
N PHE A 476 -3.42 5.51 7.15
CA PHE A 476 -2.87 5.71 8.50
C PHE A 476 -2.21 4.45 9.08
N ASN A 477 -2.39 3.29 8.45
CA ASN A 477 -1.64 2.09 8.81
C ASN A 477 -0.34 2.00 8.01
N PRO A 478 0.85 2.05 8.67
CA PRO A 478 2.14 2.08 7.95
C PRO A 478 2.40 0.82 7.11
N ALA A 479 1.92 -0.36 7.53
CA ALA A 479 2.09 -1.58 6.75
C ALA A 479 1.37 -1.51 5.40
N ILE A 480 0.18 -0.90 5.36
CA ILE A 480 -0.59 -0.71 4.13
C ILE A 480 0.06 0.38 3.29
N LEU A 481 0.30 1.56 3.88
CA LEU A 481 0.87 2.72 3.20
C LEU A 481 2.20 2.38 2.50
N ILE A 482 3.16 1.81 3.25
CA ILE A 482 4.51 1.54 2.73
C ILE A 482 4.47 0.45 1.66
N THR A 483 3.69 -0.62 1.87
CA THR A 483 3.51 -1.68 0.86
C THR A 483 2.88 -1.11 -0.40
N TRP A 484 1.82 -0.32 -0.28
CA TRP A 484 1.12 0.34 -1.39
C TRP A 484 2.06 1.29 -2.15
N CYS A 485 2.84 2.12 -1.45
CA CYS A 485 3.84 3.01 -2.07
C CYS A 485 4.92 2.23 -2.84
N CYS A 486 5.32 1.04 -2.38
CA CYS A 486 6.31 0.20 -3.05
C CYS A 486 5.75 -0.51 -4.30
N LEU A 487 4.44 -0.78 -4.36
CA LEU A 487 3.86 -1.47 -5.52
C LEU A 487 3.84 -0.59 -6.79
N TRP A 488 3.68 0.72 -6.69
CA TRP A 488 3.69 1.62 -7.85
C TRP A 488 5.01 1.57 -8.64
N PRO A 489 6.18 1.73 -8.02
CA PRO A 489 7.44 1.54 -8.72
C PRO A 489 7.66 0.09 -9.21
N VAL A 490 7.15 -0.93 -8.51
CA VAL A 490 7.19 -2.33 -8.99
C VAL A 490 6.44 -2.45 -10.32
N ILE A 491 5.20 -1.96 -10.40
CA ILE A 491 4.37 -2.02 -11.62
C ILE A 491 5.05 -1.28 -12.76
N ARG A 492 5.47 -0.04 -12.52
CA ARG A 492 6.08 0.80 -13.55
C ARG A 492 7.40 0.20 -14.05
N ARG A 493 8.31 -0.21 -13.15
CA ARG A 493 9.60 -0.83 -13.54
C ARG A 493 9.39 -2.14 -14.30
N TRP A 494 8.40 -2.93 -13.91
CA TRP A 494 8.07 -4.14 -14.65
C TRP A 494 7.69 -3.84 -16.10
N LEU A 495 6.80 -2.89 -16.32
CA LEU A 495 6.33 -2.49 -17.65
C LEU A 495 7.47 -1.86 -18.49
N GLU A 496 8.30 -1.01 -17.89
CA GLU A 496 9.44 -0.39 -18.58
C GLU A 496 10.45 -1.45 -19.06
N ILE A 497 10.84 -2.40 -18.19
CA ILE A 497 11.77 -3.48 -18.54
C ILE A 497 11.16 -4.41 -19.60
N GLU A 498 9.86 -4.62 -19.60
CA GLU A 498 9.18 -5.42 -20.62
C GLU A 498 9.18 -4.73 -21.97
N ASN A 499 8.82 -3.44 -22.03
CA ASN A 499 8.78 -2.67 -23.27
C ASN A 499 10.17 -2.50 -23.90
N GLN A 500 11.24 -2.36 -23.11
CA GLN A 500 12.60 -2.29 -23.64
C GLN A 500 13.01 -3.57 -24.38
N ARG A 501 12.51 -4.76 -23.95
CA ARG A 501 12.76 -6.04 -24.62
C ARG A 501 12.05 -6.20 -25.96
N TRP A 502 10.94 -5.48 -26.18
CA TRP A 502 10.21 -5.53 -27.46
C TRP A 502 10.77 -4.57 -28.51
N ASN A 503 11.55 -3.57 -28.06
CA ASN A 503 12.14 -2.55 -28.92
C ASN A 503 13.65 -2.81 -29.22
N ALA A 504 14.23 -3.86 -28.63
CA ALA A 504 15.61 -4.33 -28.86
C ALA A 504 15.60 -5.64 -29.68
#